data_4fd25be34bd0b3a81694dbda22974a4d
#
_entry.id   4fd25be34bd0b3a81694dbda22974a4d
#
_cell.length_a   1.000
_cell.length_b   1.000
_cell.length_c   1.000
_cell.angle_alpha   90.00
_cell.angle_beta   90.00
_cell.angle_gamma   90.00
#
_symmetry.space_group_name_H-M   'P 1'
#
loop_
_entity.id
_entity.type
_entity.pdbx_description
1 polymer ?
#
loop_
_entity_poly.entity_id
_entity_poly.type
_entity_poly.pdbx_seq_one_letter_code
_entity_poly.pdbx_strand_id
1 'polypeptide(L)'
;MCLSKAMDYKTTILKEEVKTDEILLPEISDLNFGFLGEGKAVFDYTAYIETNKLPAIDYKVFMRANRHFIETLAKSYKKKTSELFYQNANGHILVAVELTFVFLAFVNPEMFLYFNGLLTDVITDGVAYSHGFIFSMAANRLPSDVLSEIIKERENDPAGSE
;
A
#
# COMPACT_ATOMS: atom_id res chain seq x y z
N MET A 1 36.40 10.80 5.57
CA MET A 1 35.38 10.53 6.60
C MET A 1 34.13 11.32 6.24
N CYS A 2 33.17 10.69 5.60
CA CYS A 2 31.91 11.37 5.24
C CYS A 2 31.04 11.36 6.50
N LEU A 3 30.88 12.52 7.14
CA LEU A 3 29.91 12.70 8.21
C LEU A 3 28.54 12.40 7.67
N SER A 4 28.01 11.22 7.99
CA SER A 4 26.64 10.84 7.70
C SER A 4 25.73 11.88 8.35
N LYS A 5 25.19 12.79 7.54
CA LYS A 5 24.22 13.78 7.99
C LYS A 5 23.06 13.01 8.62
N ALA A 6 22.78 13.27 9.90
CA ALA A 6 21.68 12.60 10.59
C ALA A 6 20.38 12.84 9.82
N MET A 7 19.63 11.77 9.56
CA MET A 7 18.33 11.88 8.91
C MET A 7 17.38 12.64 9.85
N ASP A 8 16.69 13.64 9.32
CA ASP A 8 15.65 14.34 10.07
C ASP A 8 14.37 13.51 10.09
N TYR A 9 14.04 12.91 11.25
CA TYR A 9 12.85 12.09 11.46
C TYR A 9 11.61 12.94 11.79
N LYS A 10 11.59 14.19 11.39
CA LYS A 10 10.44 15.06 11.59
C LYS A 10 9.35 14.79 10.55
N THR A 11 8.12 14.93 10.98
CA THR A 11 6.93 14.96 10.13
C THR A 11 6.48 16.39 9.93
N THR A 12 5.77 16.66 8.84
CA THR A 12 5.05 17.92 8.65
C THR A 12 3.73 17.81 9.40
N ILE A 13 3.50 18.69 10.39
CA ILE A 13 2.26 18.73 11.17
C ILE A 13 1.19 19.43 10.34
N LEU A 14 0.07 18.76 10.13
CA LEU A 14 -1.11 19.31 9.46
C LEU A 14 -2.06 19.89 10.50
N LYS A 15 -2.56 21.08 10.23
CA LYS A 15 -3.53 21.75 11.10
C LYS A 15 -4.96 21.31 10.79
N GLU A 16 -5.18 20.72 9.63
CA GLU A 16 -6.48 20.30 9.13
C GLU A 16 -6.62 18.77 9.24
N GLU A 17 -7.84 18.33 9.42
CA GLU A 17 -8.18 16.93 9.33
C GLU A 17 -8.11 16.49 7.86
N VAL A 18 -7.38 15.43 7.60
CA VAL A 18 -7.31 14.82 6.26
C VAL A 18 -8.28 13.65 6.25
N LYS A 19 -9.29 13.73 5.41
CA LYS A 19 -10.18 12.60 5.18
C LYS A 19 -9.43 11.57 4.34
N THR A 20 -9.34 10.36 4.85
CA THR A 20 -8.81 9.21 4.14
C THR A 20 -9.95 8.21 3.94
N ASP A 21 -10.14 7.80 2.70
CA ASP A 21 -11.15 6.82 2.34
C ASP A 21 -10.48 5.49 2.00
N GLU A 22 -11.08 4.40 2.41
CA GLU A 22 -10.65 3.06 2.05
C GLU A 22 -10.84 2.84 0.54
N ILE A 23 -9.80 2.35 -0.12
CA ILE A 23 -9.94 1.90 -1.51
C ILE A 23 -10.61 0.53 -1.47
N LEU A 24 -11.81 0.47 -2.04
CA LEU A 24 -12.60 -0.76 -2.20
C LEU A 24 -12.03 -1.64 -3.33
N LEU A 25 -10.80 -2.05 -3.17
CA LEU A 25 -10.25 -3.18 -3.90
C LEU A 25 -10.28 -4.36 -2.94
N PRO A 26 -10.98 -5.46 -3.26
CA PRO A 26 -11.14 -6.60 -2.33
C PRO A 26 -9.82 -7.13 -1.78
N GLU A 27 -8.76 -7.00 -2.56
CA GLU A 27 -7.40 -7.45 -2.20
C GLU A 27 -6.61 -6.41 -1.38
N ILE A 28 -7.12 -5.17 -1.29
CA ILE A 28 -6.42 -4.03 -0.64
C ILE A 28 -7.40 -3.26 0.25
N SER A 29 -8.37 -3.95 0.83
CA SER A 29 -9.47 -3.35 1.56
C SER A 29 -9.04 -2.41 2.70
N ASP A 30 -7.85 -2.60 3.23
CA ASP A 30 -7.41 -1.91 4.45
C ASP A 30 -6.46 -0.73 4.20
N LEU A 31 -6.22 -0.37 2.94
CA LEU A 31 -5.40 0.78 2.58
C LEU A 31 -6.26 2.04 2.43
N ASN A 32 -6.16 2.94 3.39
CA ASN A 32 -6.85 4.22 3.36
C ASN A 32 -5.99 5.28 2.68
N PHE A 33 -6.52 5.89 1.62
CA PHE A 33 -5.87 6.94 0.87
C PHE A 33 -6.64 8.26 1.03
N GLY A 34 -5.91 9.35 0.96
CA GLY A 34 -6.48 10.69 1.02
C GLY A 34 -5.67 11.69 0.18
N PHE A 35 -6.14 12.92 0.17
CA PHE A 35 -5.47 13.99 -0.55
C PHE A 35 -5.22 15.16 0.39
N LEU A 36 -3.99 15.66 0.37
CA LEU A 36 -3.61 16.92 1.00
C LEU A 36 -3.82 18.04 -0.01
N GLY A 37 -4.43 19.16 0.39
CA GLY A 37 -4.53 20.41 -0.40
C GLY A 37 -4.41 20.20 -1.90
N GLU A 38 -3.46 20.79 -2.55
CA GLU A 38 -3.21 20.76 -3.99
C GLU A 38 -3.12 19.36 -4.68
N GLY A 39 -3.84 18.35 -4.15
CA GLY A 39 -3.96 17.04 -4.78
C GLY A 39 -2.80 16.07 -4.51
N LYS A 40 -2.01 16.30 -3.47
CA LYS A 40 -0.97 15.35 -3.06
C LYS A 40 -1.61 14.11 -2.44
N ALA A 41 -1.48 12.98 -3.09
CA ALA A 41 -1.98 11.71 -2.58
C ALA A 41 -1.12 11.21 -1.41
N VAL A 42 -1.79 10.73 -0.36
CA VAL A 42 -1.18 10.13 0.82
C VAL A 42 -1.94 8.87 1.20
N PHE A 43 -1.29 7.96 1.92
CA PHE A 43 -1.97 6.85 2.57
C PHE A 43 -1.81 6.95 4.09
N ASP A 44 -2.80 6.41 4.83
CA ASP A 44 -2.80 6.41 6.29
C ASP A 44 -2.03 5.19 6.83
N TYR A 45 -0.76 5.43 7.18
CA TYR A 45 0.13 4.44 7.80
C TYR A 45 -0.44 3.91 9.12
N THR A 46 -0.98 4.80 9.96
CA THR A 46 -1.48 4.44 11.29
C THR A 46 -2.72 3.58 11.17
N ALA A 47 -3.70 4.01 10.36
CA ALA A 47 -4.92 3.24 10.14
C ALA A 47 -4.63 1.83 9.61
N TYR A 48 -3.69 1.69 8.67
CA TYR A 48 -3.31 0.37 8.13
C TYR A 48 -2.77 -0.57 9.21
N ILE A 49 -1.87 -0.08 10.07
CA ILE A 49 -1.30 -0.87 11.18
C ILE A 49 -2.40 -1.30 12.15
N GLU A 50 -3.30 -0.38 12.51
CA GLU A 50 -4.38 -0.63 13.46
C GLU A 50 -5.42 -1.62 12.91
N THR A 51 -5.90 -1.41 11.70
CA THR A 51 -6.92 -2.26 11.06
C THR A 51 -6.42 -3.69 10.87
N ASN A 52 -5.18 -3.85 10.44
CA ASN A 52 -4.56 -5.16 10.24
C ASN A 52 -4.01 -5.78 11.53
N LYS A 53 -4.19 -5.11 12.68
CA LYS A 53 -3.69 -5.59 14.00
C LYS A 53 -2.20 -5.95 13.96
N LEU A 54 -1.43 -5.23 13.16
CA LEU A 54 0.01 -5.40 13.05
C LEU A 54 0.69 -4.87 14.33
N PRO A 55 1.87 -5.39 14.68
CA PRO A 55 2.64 -4.82 15.78
C PRO A 55 2.82 -3.31 15.58
N ALA A 56 2.61 -2.54 16.64
CA ALA A 56 2.81 -1.09 16.59
C ALA A 56 4.26 -0.79 16.19
N ILE A 57 4.46 -0.38 14.94
CA ILE A 57 5.76 -0.03 14.38
C ILE A 57 5.85 1.49 14.34
N ASP A 58 6.79 2.05 15.10
CA ASP A 58 7.08 3.48 15.00
C ASP A 58 7.54 3.82 13.56
N TYR A 59 6.87 4.77 12.92
CA TYR A 59 7.22 5.24 11.59
C TYR A 59 8.70 5.63 11.44
N LYS A 60 9.36 6.01 12.54
CA LYS A 60 10.80 6.30 12.57
C LYS A 60 11.65 5.05 12.33
N VAL A 61 11.15 3.86 12.73
CA VAL A 61 11.81 2.58 12.43
C VAL A 61 11.70 2.31 10.94
N PHE A 62 10.52 2.49 10.35
CA PHE A 62 10.32 2.40 8.89
C PHE A 62 11.23 3.37 8.13
N MET A 63 11.27 4.65 8.54
CA MET A 63 12.14 5.65 7.92
C MET A 63 13.62 5.26 8.00
N ARG A 64 14.06 4.71 9.13
CA ARG A 64 15.44 4.28 9.32
C ARG A 64 15.79 3.09 8.44
N ALA A 65 14.94 2.08 8.41
CA ALA A 65 15.15 0.87 7.62
C ALA A 65 15.20 1.18 6.11
N ASN A 66 14.39 2.14 5.65
CA ASN A 66 14.27 2.48 4.23
C ASN A 66 14.95 3.81 3.88
N ARG A 67 15.90 4.25 4.70
CA ARG A 67 16.55 5.57 4.60
C ARG A 67 17.03 5.89 3.19
N HIS A 68 17.76 4.98 2.57
CA HIS A 68 18.35 5.22 1.24
C HIS A 68 17.30 5.48 0.18
N PHE A 69 16.22 4.68 0.19
CA PHE A 69 15.10 4.84 -0.72
C PHE A 69 14.39 6.19 -0.51
N ILE A 70 14.07 6.51 0.74
CA ILE A 70 13.37 7.76 1.12
C ILE A 70 14.20 9.00 0.74
N GLU A 71 15.51 9.00 1.00
CA GLU A 71 16.43 10.10 0.62
C GLU A 71 16.51 10.24 -0.91
N THR A 72 16.56 9.13 -1.65
CA THR A 72 16.58 9.13 -3.12
C THR A 72 15.28 9.68 -3.68
N LEU A 73 14.13 9.24 -3.15
CA LEU A 73 12.81 9.72 -3.53
C LEU A 73 12.68 11.23 -3.27
N ALA A 74 13.02 11.68 -2.05
CA ALA A 74 12.97 13.09 -1.69
C ALA A 74 13.84 13.96 -2.64
N LYS A 75 15.04 13.48 -2.97
CA LYS A 75 15.93 14.15 -3.92
C LYS A 75 15.33 14.22 -5.32
N SER A 76 14.73 13.13 -5.81
CA SER A 76 14.10 13.07 -7.14
C SER A 76 12.95 14.07 -7.28
N TYR A 77 12.18 14.24 -6.22
CA TYR A 77 11.07 15.20 -6.18
C TYR A 77 11.47 16.60 -5.69
N LYS A 78 12.77 16.84 -5.44
CA LYS A 78 13.29 18.10 -4.88
C LYS A 78 12.58 18.52 -3.58
N LYS A 79 12.24 17.54 -2.74
CA LYS A 79 11.59 17.71 -1.44
C LYS A 79 12.55 17.38 -0.30
N LYS A 80 12.20 17.83 0.90
CA LYS A 80 12.82 17.33 2.14
C LYS A 80 12.19 16.01 2.54
N THR A 81 12.90 15.15 3.25
CA THR A 81 12.33 13.89 3.76
C THR A 81 11.11 14.11 4.67
N SER A 82 11.10 15.22 5.44
CA SER A 82 9.96 15.61 6.27
C SER A 82 8.70 15.98 5.47
N GLU A 83 8.82 16.25 4.18
CA GLU A 83 7.68 16.56 3.30
C GLU A 83 7.06 15.32 2.65
N LEU A 84 7.57 14.13 3.00
CA LEU A 84 7.00 12.83 2.62
C LEU A 84 6.19 12.18 3.76
N PHE A 85 6.24 12.77 4.96
CA PHE A 85 5.57 12.27 6.15
C PHE A 85 4.82 13.41 6.82
N TYR A 86 3.56 13.15 7.15
CA TYR A 86 2.66 14.14 7.74
C TYR A 86 2.04 13.57 8.99
N GLN A 87 1.71 14.41 9.94
CA GLN A 87 0.91 14.04 11.09
C GLN A 87 -0.38 14.87 11.07
N ASN A 88 -1.52 14.20 11.02
CA ASN A 88 -2.81 14.87 11.05
C ASN A 88 -3.21 15.28 12.47
N ALA A 89 -4.34 15.99 12.62
CA ALA A 89 -4.85 16.46 13.89
C ALA A 89 -5.16 15.32 14.89
N ASN A 90 -5.48 14.13 14.40
CA ASN A 90 -5.79 12.95 15.23
C ASN A 90 -4.52 12.17 15.63
N GLY A 91 -3.36 12.64 15.24
CA GLY A 91 -2.07 12.00 15.53
C GLY A 91 -1.68 10.90 14.56
N HIS A 92 -2.52 10.57 13.56
CA HIS A 92 -2.18 9.59 12.54
C HIS A 92 -1.01 10.07 11.67
N ILE A 93 -0.19 9.14 11.29
CA ILE A 93 0.92 9.36 10.35
C ILE A 93 0.41 9.06 8.95
N LEU A 94 0.43 10.08 8.12
CA LEU A 94 0.13 9.98 6.69
C LEU A 94 1.44 9.99 5.92
N VAL A 95 1.56 9.17 4.91
CA VAL A 95 2.79 8.99 4.13
C VAL A 95 2.50 9.25 2.66
N ALA A 96 3.44 9.87 1.97
CA ALA A 96 3.31 10.12 0.53
C ALA A 96 3.08 8.79 -0.22
N VAL A 97 2.13 8.79 -1.16
CA VAL A 97 1.66 7.59 -1.86
C VAL A 97 2.79 6.82 -2.55
N GLU A 98 3.83 7.51 -2.98
CA GLU A 98 5.00 6.90 -3.61
C GLU A 98 5.77 5.93 -2.69
N LEU A 99 5.53 6.00 -1.39
CA LEU A 99 6.13 5.11 -0.40
C LEU A 99 5.25 3.87 -0.07
N THR A 100 4.06 3.76 -0.66
CA THR A 100 3.11 2.67 -0.33
C THR A 100 3.72 1.29 -0.52
N PHE A 101 4.35 1.03 -1.66
CA PHE A 101 4.96 -0.28 -1.92
C PHE A 101 6.15 -0.59 -1.00
N VAL A 102 6.96 0.41 -0.69
CA VAL A 102 8.08 0.26 0.26
C VAL A 102 7.56 0.00 1.66
N PHE A 103 6.46 0.65 2.03
CA PHE A 103 5.77 0.40 3.28
C PHE A 103 5.21 -1.02 3.34
N LEU A 104 4.49 -1.46 2.31
CA LEU A 104 3.95 -2.82 2.25
C LEU A 104 5.05 -3.88 2.29
N ALA A 105 6.14 -3.69 1.56
CA ALA A 105 7.30 -4.59 1.64
C ALA A 105 7.88 -4.69 3.06
N PHE A 106 7.76 -3.64 3.85
CA PHE A 106 8.26 -3.59 5.22
C PHE A 106 7.31 -4.23 6.25
N VAL A 107 5.98 -4.04 6.09
CA VAL A 107 4.99 -4.44 7.11
C VAL A 107 4.13 -5.63 6.69
N ASN A 108 3.93 -5.84 5.41
CA ASN A 108 3.11 -6.92 4.85
C ASN A 108 3.73 -7.46 3.55
N PRO A 109 4.77 -8.32 3.67
CA PRO A 109 5.46 -8.86 2.51
C PRO A 109 4.56 -9.65 1.55
N GLU A 110 3.51 -10.32 2.05
CA GLU A 110 2.57 -11.07 1.22
C GLU A 110 1.80 -10.15 0.28
N MET A 111 1.28 -9.05 0.80
CA MET A 111 0.61 -8.03 0.00
C MET A 111 1.57 -7.38 -1.01
N PHE A 112 2.81 -7.14 -0.61
CA PHE A 112 3.83 -6.63 -1.53
C PHE A 112 4.11 -7.61 -2.68
N LEU A 113 4.23 -8.92 -2.38
CA LEU A 113 4.45 -9.95 -3.40
C LEU A 113 3.26 -10.06 -4.36
N TYR A 114 2.04 -9.95 -3.85
CA TYR A 114 0.84 -9.89 -4.69
C TYR A 114 0.91 -8.73 -5.71
N PHE A 115 1.22 -7.51 -5.26
CA PHE A 115 1.37 -6.37 -6.17
C PHE A 115 2.52 -6.53 -7.15
N ASN A 116 3.63 -7.11 -6.68
CA ASN A 116 4.77 -7.36 -7.55
C ASN A 116 4.43 -8.38 -8.64
N GLY A 117 3.60 -9.37 -8.34
CA GLY A 117 3.02 -10.29 -9.31
C GLY A 117 2.22 -9.55 -10.38
N LEU A 118 1.24 -8.72 -9.97
CA LEU A 118 0.45 -7.92 -10.90
C LEU A 118 1.33 -7.01 -11.79
N LEU A 119 2.37 -6.42 -11.24
CA LEU A 119 3.31 -5.61 -12.02
C LEU A 119 4.09 -6.46 -13.02
N THR A 120 4.48 -7.67 -12.64
CA THR A 120 5.14 -8.62 -13.53
C THR A 120 4.23 -8.99 -14.69
N ASP A 121 2.95 -9.28 -14.44
CA ASP A 121 1.95 -9.58 -15.47
C ASP A 121 1.79 -8.41 -16.45
N VAL A 122 1.78 -7.17 -15.95
CA VAL A 122 1.75 -5.98 -16.82
C VAL A 122 2.98 -5.91 -17.72
N ILE A 123 4.16 -6.25 -17.20
CA ILE A 123 5.41 -6.19 -17.96
C ILE A 123 5.48 -7.31 -19.00
N THR A 124 5.04 -8.52 -18.66
CA THR A 124 5.14 -9.71 -19.51
C THR A 124 4.01 -9.80 -20.52
N ASP A 125 2.78 -9.55 -20.09
CA ASP A 125 1.55 -9.80 -20.86
C ASP A 125 0.87 -8.50 -21.33
N GLY A 126 1.39 -7.34 -20.89
CA GLY A 126 0.84 -6.02 -21.20
C GLY A 126 -0.40 -5.65 -20.38
N VAL A 127 -0.91 -6.55 -19.55
CA VAL A 127 -2.11 -6.35 -18.73
C VAL A 127 -2.03 -7.21 -17.46
N ALA A 128 -2.56 -6.67 -16.34
CA ALA A 128 -2.79 -7.43 -15.13
C ALA A 128 -4.25 -7.29 -14.70
N TYR A 129 -4.79 -8.36 -14.17
CA TYR A 129 -6.14 -8.37 -13.59
C TYR A 129 -6.06 -8.80 -12.13
N SER A 130 -6.69 -8.05 -11.25
CA SER A 130 -6.86 -8.50 -9.87
C SER A 130 -7.77 -9.73 -9.81
N HIS A 131 -7.59 -10.57 -8.81
CA HIS A 131 -8.45 -11.75 -8.60
C HIS A 131 -9.92 -11.35 -8.48
N GLY A 132 -10.23 -10.26 -7.76
CA GLY A 132 -11.59 -9.75 -7.64
C GLY A 132 -12.18 -9.29 -8.97
N PHE A 133 -11.38 -8.68 -9.85
CA PHE A 133 -11.82 -8.32 -11.20
C PHE A 133 -12.13 -9.57 -12.04
N ILE A 134 -11.23 -10.56 -12.02
CA ILE A 134 -11.44 -11.82 -12.75
C ILE A 134 -12.71 -12.51 -12.25
N PHE A 135 -12.89 -12.60 -10.92
CA PHE A 135 -14.08 -13.18 -10.31
C PHE A 135 -15.36 -12.43 -10.71
N SER A 136 -15.35 -11.11 -10.64
CA SER A 136 -16.47 -10.26 -11.06
C SER A 136 -16.81 -10.45 -12.53
N MET A 137 -15.81 -10.53 -13.40
CA MET A 137 -16.01 -10.80 -14.82
C MET A 137 -16.62 -12.18 -15.06
N ALA A 138 -16.15 -13.20 -14.36
CA ALA A 138 -16.69 -14.55 -14.43
C ALA A 138 -18.15 -14.59 -13.93
N ALA A 139 -18.42 -13.98 -12.78
CA ALA A 139 -19.76 -13.91 -12.18
C ALA A 139 -20.78 -13.22 -13.10
N ASN A 140 -20.35 -12.23 -13.89
CA ASN A 140 -21.23 -11.51 -14.80
C ASN A 140 -21.43 -12.20 -16.18
N ARG A 141 -20.59 -13.16 -16.52
CA ARG A 141 -20.57 -13.79 -17.86
C ARG A 141 -20.91 -15.28 -17.86
N LEU A 142 -20.69 -15.96 -16.73
CA LEU A 142 -20.98 -17.38 -16.60
C LEU A 142 -22.34 -17.60 -15.94
N PRO A 143 -23.11 -18.61 -16.35
CA PRO A 143 -24.30 -19.07 -15.64
C PRO A 143 -23.94 -19.46 -14.19
N SER A 144 -24.86 -19.27 -13.26
CA SER A 144 -24.63 -19.49 -11.83
C SER A 144 -24.30 -20.95 -11.46
N ASP A 145 -24.82 -21.90 -12.23
CA ASP A 145 -24.52 -23.32 -12.10
C ASP A 145 -23.07 -23.63 -12.46
N VAL A 146 -22.57 -23.09 -13.57
CA VAL A 146 -21.17 -23.23 -14.00
C VAL A 146 -20.20 -22.60 -12.99
N LEU A 147 -20.52 -21.42 -12.47
CA LEU A 147 -19.73 -20.77 -11.43
C LEU A 147 -19.66 -21.61 -10.16
N SER A 148 -20.80 -22.18 -9.75
CA SER A 148 -20.88 -23.04 -8.56
C SER A 148 -20.07 -24.33 -8.71
N GLU A 149 -19.99 -24.87 -9.93
CA GLU A 149 -19.21 -26.04 -10.26
C GLU A 149 -17.70 -25.76 -10.18
N ILE A 150 -17.25 -24.64 -10.78
CA ILE A 150 -15.85 -24.19 -10.73
C ILE A 150 -15.40 -23.95 -9.28
N ILE A 151 -16.23 -23.33 -8.45
CA ILE A 151 -15.91 -23.08 -7.04
C ILE A 151 -15.75 -24.40 -6.28
N LYS A 152 -16.67 -25.35 -6.49
CA LYS A 152 -16.61 -26.68 -5.84
C LYS A 152 -15.38 -27.48 -6.27
N GLU A 153 -15.00 -27.45 -7.53
CA GLU A 153 -13.81 -28.14 -8.01
C GLU A 153 -12.54 -27.56 -7.33
N ARG A 154 -12.48 -26.25 -7.19
CA ARG A 154 -11.34 -25.58 -6.52
C ARG A 154 -11.26 -25.87 -5.02
N GLU A 155 -12.40 -25.98 -4.35
CA GLU A 155 -12.44 -26.37 -2.92
C GLU A 155 -12.01 -27.83 -2.72
N ASN A 156 -12.20 -28.69 -3.71
CA ASN A 156 -11.84 -30.12 -3.67
C ASN A 156 -10.42 -30.42 -4.18
N ASP A 157 -9.74 -29.45 -4.81
CA ASP A 157 -8.35 -29.59 -5.27
C ASP A 157 -7.40 -28.68 -4.47
N PRO A 158 -6.94 -29.13 -3.29
CA PRO A 158 -6.02 -28.34 -2.46
C PRO A 158 -4.61 -28.23 -3.04
N ALA A 159 -4.32 -28.86 -4.18
CA ALA A 159 -3.00 -28.86 -4.82
C ALA A 159 -2.80 -27.69 -5.82
N GLY A 160 -3.81 -26.87 -6.07
CA GLY A 160 -3.74 -25.72 -7.00
C GLY A 160 -3.33 -24.40 -6.36
N SER A 161 -2.79 -24.40 -5.14
CA SER A 161 -2.30 -23.20 -4.44
C SER A 161 -0.77 -23.24 -4.30
N GLU A 162 -0.06 -23.34 -5.44
CA GLU A 162 1.36 -22.95 -5.53
C GLU A 162 1.51 -21.71 -6.40
#